data_dd39535bd8bc3a28e963452a31094a3e
#
_entry.id   dd39535bd8bc3a28e963452a31094a3e
#
_cell.length_a   1.000
_cell.length_b   1.000
_cell.length_c   1.000
_cell.angle_alpha   90.00
_cell.angle_beta   90.00
_cell.angle_gamma   90.00
#
_symmetry.space_group_name_H-M   'P 1'
#
loop_
_entity.id
_entity.type
_entity.pdbx_description
1 polymer ?
#
loop_
_entity_poly.entity_id
_entity_poly.type
_entity_poly.pdbx_seq_one_letter_code
_entity_poly.pdbx_strand_id
1 'polypeptide(L)'
;MTVRLRLAVTAAAAVVMTGCATETPDYQSVWSTTTAPPTTTTDASTPPKSIAAFLEESGVGGQPVAPDKLTDLTVSIPTPAGWQPYMNTNLAPGTRTIAKGDTYPMAMLMVFELDGDFDVTQALSHANADAQMSENFRELNTSAEPFNGFPSSMIEGSYDLNGSRMHSYNRIVIATGAPPKAQRYLIQFTVTGYADKAAEEAPDIETIIKGFTVKLP
;
A
#
# COMPACT_ATOMS: atom_id res chain seq x y z
N MET A 1 -68.05 27.47 31.12
CA MET A 1 -66.86 26.89 31.76
C MET A 1 -65.99 26.26 30.68
N THR A 2 -65.03 26.99 30.15
CA THR A 2 -64.27 26.62 28.98
C THR A 2 -62.83 26.34 29.41
N VAL A 3 -62.45 25.04 29.40
CA VAL A 3 -61.11 24.59 29.75
C VAL A 3 -60.20 24.74 28.51
N ARG A 4 -59.18 25.59 28.59
CA ARG A 4 -58.12 25.73 27.56
C ARG A 4 -57.01 24.75 27.83
N LEU A 5 -56.86 23.78 26.93
CA LEU A 5 -55.74 22.80 26.90
C LEU A 5 -54.51 23.52 26.32
N ARG A 6 -53.42 23.64 27.09
CA ARG A 6 -52.12 24.16 26.64
C ARG A 6 -51.29 22.99 26.19
N LEU A 7 -50.98 22.92 24.88
CA LEU A 7 -49.95 22.04 24.34
C LEU A 7 -48.56 22.56 24.70
N ALA A 8 -47.80 21.77 25.42
CA ALA A 8 -46.35 22.00 25.61
C ALA A 8 -45.58 21.33 24.46
N VAL A 9 -44.91 22.16 23.67
CA VAL A 9 -43.98 21.66 22.63
C VAL A 9 -42.63 21.45 23.29
N THR A 10 -42.23 20.20 23.45
CA THR A 10 -40.87 19.82 23.85
C THR A 10 -39.98 19.78 22.63
N ALA A 11 -39.05 20.73 22.53
CA ALA A 11 -37.99 20.73 21.52
C ALA A 11 -36.92 19.69 21.92
N ALA A 12 -36.81 18.59 21.17
CA ALA A 12 -35.73 17.66 21.29
C ALA A 12 -34.49 18.23 20.56
N ALA A 13 -33.48 18.61 21.31
CA ALA A 13 -32.17 18.97 20.75
C ALA A 13 -31.45 17.69 20.33
N ALA A 14 -31.34 17.45 19.04
CA ALA A 14 -30.46 16.42 18.48
C ALA A 14 -29.01 16.88 18.60
N VAL A 15 -28.25 16.29 19.51
CA VAL A 15 -26.79 16.44 19.57
C VAL A 15 -26.20 15.60 18.45
N VAL A 16 -25.80 16.26 17.36
CA VAL A 16 -24.99 15.63 16.31
C VAL A 16 -23.58 15.47 16.87
N MET A 17 -23.24 14.27 17.28
CA MET A 17 -21.85 13.89 17.57
C MET A 17 -21.15 13.73 16.22
N THR A 18 -20.43 14.78 15.78
CA THR A 18 -19.43 14.67 14.74
C THR A 18 -18.27 13.86 15.31
N GLY A 19 -18.32 12.54 15.12
CA GLY A 19 -17.17 11.67 15.32
C GLY A 19 -16.11 12.05 14.28
N CYS A 20 -14.97 12.58 14.72
CA CYS A 20 -13.75 12.58 13.92
C CYS A 20 -13.37 11.11 13.70
N ALA A 21 -13.80 10.55 12.58
CA ALA A 21 -13.20 9.35 12.07
C ALA A 21 -11.78 9.74 11.66
N THR A 22 -10.77 9.26 12.37
CA THR A 22 -9.39 9.22 11.88
C THR A 22 -9.42 8.30 10.66
N GLU A 23 -9.45 8.90 9.46
CA GLU A 23 -9.30 8.14 8.23
C GLU A 23 -7.91 7.50 8.27
N THR A 24 -7.89 6.17 8.40
CA THR A 24 -6.69 5.37 8.20
C THR A 24 -6.28 5.52 6.75
N PRO A 25 -4.97 5.75 6.46
CA PRO A 25 -4.51 5.91 5.09
C PRO A 25 -4.91 4.70 4.26
N ASP A 26 -5.63 4.97 3.18
CA ASP A 26 -6.08 3.95 2.24
C ASP A 26 -4.90 3.56 1.34
N TYR A 27 -4.07 2.63 1.82
CA TYR A 27 -3.12 1.94 0.98
C TYR A 27 -3.88 0.96 0.09
N GLN A 28 -4.21 1.40 -1.10
CA GLN A 28 -4.82 0.51 -2.07
C GLN A 28 -3.83 -0.60 -2.41
N SER A 29 -4.14 -1.81 -1.98
CA SER A 29 -3.57 -3.01 -2.55
C SER A 29 -3.82 -2.98 -4.05
N VAL A 30 -2.85 -3.39 -4.86
CA VAL A 30 -3.01 -3.50 -6.33
C VAL A 30 -4.27 -4.26 -6.74
N TRP A 31 -4.89 -5.01 -5.83
CA TRP A 31 -6.11 -5.81 -6.04
C TRP A 31 -7.34 -5.30 -5.27
N SER A 32 -7.27 -4.11 -4.63
CA SER A 32 -8.43 -3.53 -3.94
C SER A 32 -9.19 -2.61 -4.89
N THR A 33 -10.29 -3.10 -5.44
CA THR A 33 -11.23 -2.30 -6.23
C THR A 33 -12.06 -1.40 -5.30
N THR A 34 -11.56 -0.23 -4.97
CA THR A 34 -12.37 0.84 -4.41
C THR A 34 -12.41 1.97 -5.41
N THR A 35 -13.56 2.14 -6.06
CA THR A 35 -13.82 3.23 -6.98
C THR A 35 -13.94 4.53 -6.19
N ALA A 36 -12.88 5.34 -6.17
CA ALA A 36 -12.95 6.72 -5.67
C ALA A 36 -13.68 7.61 -6.67
N PRO A 37 -14.51 8.57 -6.24
CA PRO A 37 -15.15 9.50 -7.15
C PRO A 37 -14.10 10.42 -7.81
N PRO A 38 -14.27 10.76 -9.10
CA PRO A 38 -13.29 11.56 -9.83
C PRO A 38 -13.24 12.98 -9.31
N THR A 39 -12.09 13.41 -8.81
CA THR A 39 -11.79 14.82 -8.60
C THR A 39 -11.34 15.42 -9.92
N THR A 40 -12.15 16.29 -10.48
CA THR A 40 -11.91 16.98 -11.75
C THR A 40 -10.76 17.97 -11.58
N THR A 41 -9.60 17.72 -12.17
CA THR A 41 -8.63 18.77 -12.51
C THR A 41 -8.12 18.53 -13.93
N THR A 42 -8.17 19.59 -14.70
CA THR A 42 -7.95 19.73 -16.13
C THR A 42 -6.49 19.48 -16.48
N ASP A 43 -6.23 18.38 -17.12
CA ASP A 43 -5.45 18.22 -18.37
C ASP A 43 -5.59 16.76 -18.80
N ALA A 44 -6.04 16.54 -20.04
CA ALA A 44 -6.48 15.22 -20.52
C ALA A 44 -5.26 14.35 -20.94
N SER A 45 -4.39 14.02 -20.00
CA SER A 45 -3.52 12.86 -20.12
C SER A 45 -4.20 11.69 -19.38
N THR A 46 -4.41 10.59 -20.10
CA THR A 46 -4.88 9.35 -19.48
C THR A 46 -4.02 9.04 -18.26
N PRO A 47 -4.60 8.80 -17.06
CA PRO A 47 -3.82 8.45 -15.89
C PRO A 47 -2.87 7.29 -16.22
N PRO A 48 -1.64 7.28 -15.69
CA PRO A 48 -0.74 6.17 -15.90
C PRO A 48 -1.39 4.87 -15.39
N LYS A 49 -1.31 3.81 -16.22
CA LYS A 49 -1.88 2.51 -15.89
C LYS A 49 -1.10 1.87 -14.76
N SER A 50 -1.77 1.41 -13.70
CA SER A 50 -1.14 0.65 -12.62
C SER A 50 -0.71 -0.75 -13.07
N ILE A 51 0.22 -1.36 -12.34
CA ILE A 51 0.64 -2.75 -12.60
C ILE A 51 -0.54 -3.73 -12.43
N ALA A 52 -1.44 -3.47 -11.48
CA ALA A 52 -2.65 -4.26 -11.29
C ALA A 52 -3.55 -4.22 -12.51
N ALA A 53 -3.84 -3.02 -13.03
CA ALA A 53 -4.67 -2.86 -14.22
C ALA A 53 -4.02 -3.52 -15.45
N PHE A 54 -2.69 -3.45 -15.58
CA PHE A 54 -1.99 -4.12 -16.67
C PHE A 54 -2.14 -5.65 -16.57
N LEU A 55 -1.94 -6.24 -15.38
CA LEU A 55 -2.07 -7.67 -15.16
C LEU A 55 -3.50 -8.16 -15.41
N GLU A 56 -4.50 -7.42 -14.90
CA GLU A 56 -5.92 -7.73 -15.13
C GLU A 56 -6.29 -7.71 -16.62
N GLU A 57 -5.88 -6.68 -17.37
CA GLU A 57 -6.09 -6.59 -18.81
C GLU A 57 -5.37 -7.70 -19.59
N SER A 58 -4.26 -8.21 -19.04
CA SER A 58 -3.53 -9.36 -19.59
C SER A 58 -4.19 -10.70 -19.23
N GLY A 59 -5.30 -10.69 -18.49
CA GLY A 59 -6.00 -11.90 -18.03
C GLY A 59 -5.29 -12.62 -16.88
N VAL A 60 -4.40 -11.94 -16.16
CA VAL A 60 -3.65 -12.50 -15.03
C VAL A 60 -4.43 -12.30 -13.74
N GLY A 61 -4.78 -13.39 -13.07
CA GLY A 61 -5.37 -13.39 -11.74
C GLY A 61 -4.32 -13.20 -10.65
N GLY A 62 -4.64 -12.49 -9.56
CA GLY A 62 -3.80 -12.33 -8.38
C GLY A 62 -4.54 -12.79 -7.13
N GLN A 63 -3.95 -13.74 -6.38
CA GLN A 63 -4.50 -14.20 -5.11
C GLN A 63 -3.57 -13.80 -3.96
N PRO A 64 -4.06 -13.04 -2.96
CA PRO A 64 -3.23 -12.63 -1.83
C PRO A 64 -2.82 -13.87 -1.01
N VAL A 65 -1.54 -13.91 -0.64
CA VAL A 65 -0.96 -14.99 0.18
C VAL A 65 -0.08 -14.40 1.27
N ALA A 66 -0.19 -14.93 2.49
CA ALA A 66 0.68 -14.51 3.57
C ALA A 66 2.14 -14.97 3.31
N PRO A 67 3.16 -14.13 3.54
CA PRO A 67 4.56 -14.46 3.28
C PRO A 67 5.04 -15.74 4.00
N ASP A 68 4.49 -16.05 5.18
CA ASP A 68 4.81 -17.26 5.96
C ASP A 68 4.14 -18.54 5.43
N LYS A 69 3.25 -18.43 4.44
CA LYS A 69 2.60 -19.57 3.79
C LYS A 69 3.27 -20.00 2.48
N LEU A 70 4.24 -19.24 2.03
CA LEU A 70 5.01 -19.60 0.84
C LEU A 70 5.89 -20.83 1.11
N THR A 71 5.89 -21.77 0.18
CA THR A 71 6.65 -23.02 0.30
C THR A 71 7.83 -23.11 -0.67
N ASP A 72 7.78 -22.33 -1.73
CA ASP A 72 8.76 -22.32 -2.83
C ASP A 72 9.49 -20.98 -2.98
N LEU A 73 9.20 -20.01 -2.10
CA LEU A 73 9.85 -18.72 -2.03
C LEU A 73 9.90 -18.25 -0.57
N THR A 74 10.96 -17.58 -0.18
CA THR A 74 11.07 -16.90 1.12
C THR A 74 10.97 -15.39 0.89
N VAL A 75 9.98 -14.76 1.54
CA VAL A 75 9.78 -13.31 1.50
C VAL A 75 9.64 -12.78 2.92
N SER A 76 10.46 -11.82 3.32
CA SER A 76 10.43 -11.31 4.69
C SER A 76 10.93 -9.87 4.82
N ILE A 77 10.45 -9.21 5.87
CA ILE A 77 10.98 -7.94 6.38
C ILE A 77 11.37 -8.11 7.85
N PRO A 78 12.45 -7.48 8.33
CA PRO A 78 12.79 -7.47 9.74
C PRO A 78 11.81 -6.60 10.53
N THR A 79 11.79 -6.81 11.85
CA THR A 79 11.02 -5.97 12.78
C THR A 79 12.02 -5.35 13.76
N PRO A 80 12.46 -4.10 13.57
CA PRO A 80 13.37 -3.43 14.48
C PRO A 80 12.79 -3.26 15.89
N ALA A 81 13.64 -2.93 16.86
CA ALA A 81 13.20 -2.64 18.22
C ALA A 81 12.20 -1.47 18.24
N GLY A 82 11.11 -1.62 18.99
CA GLY A 82 10.03 -0.62 19.08
C GLY A 82 9.02 -0.66 17.94
N TRP A 83 9.24 -1.47 16.90
CA TRP A 83 8.22 -1.75 15.87
C TRP A 83 7.35 -2.93 16.28
N GLN A 84 6.08 -2.87 15.94
CA GLN A 84 5.10 -3.90 16.30
C GLN A 84 4.21 -4.24 15.10
N PRO A 85 3.62 -5.45 15.06
CA PRO A 85 2.60 -5.76 14.07
C PRO A 85 1.47 -4.74 14.12
N TYR A 86 1.11 -4.20 12.97
CA TYR A 86 0.01 -3.27 12.79
C TYR A 86 -1.14 -3.98 12.08
N MET A 87 -2.32 -3.99 12.72
CA MET A 87 -3.50 -4.65 12.17
C MET A 87 -4.43 -3.62 11.54
N ASN A 88 -4.75 -3.82 10.27
CA ASN A 88 -5.73 -3.03 9.55
C ASN A 88 -6.62 -3.96 8.71
N THR A 89 -7.90 -4.01 9.02
CA THR A 89 -8.88 -4.89 8.37
C THR A 89 -9.20 -4.49 6.92
N ASN A 90 -8.78 -3.30 6.48
CA ASN A 90 -8.96 -2.83 5.10
C ASN A 90 -7.86 -3.34 4.15
N LEU A 91 -6.80 -3.97 4.69
CA LEU A 91 -5.74 -4.54 3.88
C LEU A 91 -6.11 -5.92 3.35
N ALA A 92 -5.51 -6.30 2.22
CA ALA A 92 -5.68 -7.62 1.65
C ALA A 92 -5.30 -8.72 2.68
N PRO A 93 -6.03 -9.84 2.71
CA PRO A 93 -5.70 -10.96 3.60
C PRO A 93 -4.23 -11.39 3.42
N GLY A 94 -3.54 -11.66 4.53
CA GLY A 94 -2.14 -12.07 4.50
C GLY A 94 -1.12 -10.94 4.39
N THR A 95 -1.55 -9.68 4.28
CA THR A 95 -0.64 -8.53 4.34
C THR A 95 0.10 -8.50 5.67
N ARG A 96 1.43 -8.41 5.62
CA ARG A 96 2.26 -8.19 6.81
C ARG A 96 2.56 -6.70 6.95
N THR A 97 2.11 -6.10 8.03
CA THR A 97 2.37 -4.69 8.34
C THR A 97 3.01 -4.57 9.72
N ILE A 98 4.01 -3.73 9.82
CA ILE A 98 4.64 -3.32 11.07
C ILE A 98 4.68 -1.79 11.14
N ALA A 99 4.52 -1.23 12.33
CA ALA A 99 4.60 0.22 12.56
C ALA A 99 5.34 0.53 13.86
N LYS A 100 5.86 1.76 13.94
CA LYS A 100 6.41 2.33 15.16
C LYS A 100 5.46 3.45 15.60
N GLY A 101 4.79 3.27 16.75
CA GLY A 101 3.70 4.15 17.17
C GLY A 101 2.33 3.72 16.63
N ASP A 102 1.42 4.69 16.51
CA ASP A 102 0.01 4.39 16.19
C ASP A 102 -0.25 4.11 14.70
N THR A 103 0.54 4.72 13.80
CA THR A 103 0.33 4.56 12.36
C THR A 103 1.66 4.64 11.59
N TYR A 104 2.42 5.71 11.75
CA TYR A 104 3.68 5.96 11.05
C TYR A 104 4.85 6.12 12.02
N PRO A 105 6.08 5.74 11.59
CA PRO A 105 6.41 5.09 10.32
C PRO A 105 5.88 3.66 10.23
N MET A 106 5.55 3.22 9.01
CA MET A 106 4.95 1.92 8.72
C MET A 106 5.71 1.23 7.59
N ALA A 107 5.86 -0.09 7.70
CA ALA A 107 6.32 -0.93 6.61
C ALA A 107 5.28 -2.00 6.31
N MET A 108 4.97 -2.19 5.02
CA MET A 108 3.95 -3.10 4.54
C MET A 108 4.52 -4.02 3.46
N LEU A 109 4.22 -5.29 3.59
CA LEU A 109 4.59 -6.34 2.65
C LEU A 109 3.36 -7.11 2.21
N MET A 110 3.08 -7.08 0.92
CA MET A 110 2.02 -7.84 0.28
C MET A 110 2.61 -8.80 -0.74
N VAL A 111 2.05 -10.00 -0.82
CA VAL A 111 2.42 -11.02 -1.79
C VAL A 111 1.17 -11.56 -2.45
N PHE A 112 1.21 -11.69 -3.78
CA PHE A 112 0.12 -12.26 -4.58
C PHE A 112 0.67 -13.40 -5.42
N GLU A 113 0.03 -14.55 -5.38
CA GLU A 113 0.21 -15.61 -6.37
C GLU A 113 -0.43 -15.16 -7.67
N LEU A 114 0.32 -15.23 -8.78
CA LEU A 114 -0.16 -14.82 -10.10
C LEU A 114 -0.52 -16.06 -10.92
N ASP A 115 -1.70 -16.05 -11.52
CA ASP A 115 -2.17 -17.08 -12.43
C ASP A 115 -2.41 -16.47 -13.81
N GLY A 116 -1.64 -16.93 -14.80
CA GLY A 116 -1.66 -16.43 -16.16
C GLY A 116 -0.27 -16.08 -16.70
N ASP A 117 -0.19 -15.89 -18.00
CA ASP A 117 1.04 -15.50 -18.70
C ASP A 117 1.04 -14.00 -19.02
N PHE A 118 2.19 -13.36 -18.77
CA PHE A 118 2.39 -11.95 -19.06
C PHE A 118 3.87 -11.63 -19.28
N ASP A 119 4.12 -10.50 -19.94
CA ASP A 119 5.47 -9.96 -20.07
C ASP A 119 5.87 -9.22 -18.79
N VAL A 120 6.90 -9.75 -18.12
CA VAL A 120 7.40 -9.22 -16.84
C VAL A 120 7.98 -7.81 -17.00
N THR A 121 8.66 -7.53 -18.11
CA THR A 121 9.25 -6.21 -18.37
C THR A 121 8.17 -5.16 -18.59
N GLN A 122 7.13 -5.51 -19.36
CA GLN A 122 5.98 -4.62 -19.53
C GLN A 122 5.23 -4.41 -18.21
N ALA A 123 4.99 -5.46 -17.42
CA ALA A 123 4.35 -5.32 -16.11
C ALA A 123 5.12 -4.36 -15.22
N LEU A 124 6.45 -4.50 -15.11
CA LEU A 124 7.30 -3.65 -14.27
C LEU A 124 7.39 -2.20 -14.78
N SER A 125 7.13 -1.93 -16.06
CA SER A 125 7.03 -0.55 -16.55
C SER A 125 5.85 0.23 -15.96
N HIS A 126 4.87 -0.48 -15.42
CA HIS A 126 3.69 0.06 -14.73
C HIS A 126 3.82 0.10 -13.20
N ALA A 127 4.92 -0.42 -12.65
CA ALA A 127 5.08 -0.65 -11.21
C ALA A 127 5.06 0.64 -10.36
N ASN A 128 5.52 1.76 -10.93
CA ASN A 128 5.64 3.03 -10.23
C ASN A 128 4.41 3.95 -10.37
N ALA A 129 3.43 3.55 -11.19
CA ALA A 129 2.29 4.40 -11.54
C ALA A 129 1.49 4.84 -10.31
N ASP A 130 1.21 3.92 -9.38
CA ASP A 130 0.41 4.23 -8.19
C ASP A 130 1.11 5.27 -7.29
N ALA A 131 2.43 5.16 -7.11
CA ALA A 131 3.18 6.16 -6.36
C ALA A 131 3.18 7.52 -7.07
N GLN A 132 3.35 7.54 -8.39
CA GLN A 132 3.36 8.75 -9.20
C GLN A 132 2.01 9.48 -9.27
N MET A 133 0.91 8.76 -9.05
CA MET A 133 -0.44 9.33 -8.96
C MET A 133 -0.77 9.95 -7.60
N SER A 134 0.08 9.77 -6.58
CA SER A 134 -0.13 10.37 -5.27
C SER A 134 -0.11 11.89 -5.34
N GLU A 135 -0.88 12.55 -4.48
CA GLU A 135 -1.02 14.01 -4.48
C GLU A 135 0.33 14.71 -4.31
N ASN A 136 0.65 15.65 -5.21
CA ASN A 136 1.90 16.40 -5.24
C ASN A 136 3.16 15.52 -5.14
N PHE A 137 3.13 14.34 -5.78
CA PHE A 137 4.26 13.42 -5.77
C PHE A 137 5.54 14.09 -6.31
N ARG A 138 6.63 13.87 -5.58
CA ARG A 138 7.98 14.30 -5.99
C ARG A 138 8.90 13.10 -5.91
N GLU A 139 9.37 12.66 -7.07
CA GLU A 139 10.35 11.59 -7.16
C GLU A 139 11.68 12.02 -6.55
N LEU A 140 12.28 11.15 -5.76
CA LEU A 140 13.61 11.32 -5.17
C LEU A 140 14.61 10.33 -5.75
N ASN A 141 14.17 9.09 -6.01
CA ASN A 141 15.03 8.04 -6.53
C ASN A 141 14.19 6.96 -7.23
N THR A 142 14.75 6.35 -8.28
CA THR A 142 14.16 5.19 -8.96
C THR A 142 15.22 4.17 -9.34
N SER A 143 14.82 2.89 -9.46
CA SER A 143 15.69 1.82 -9.93
C SER A 143 14.88 0.72 -10.61
N ALA A 144 15.35 0.24 -11.75
CA ALA A 144 14.85 -0.95 -12.42
C ALA A 144 15.81 -2.14 -12.29
N GLU A 145 16.82 -2.02 -11.42
CA GLU A 145 17.79 -3.09 -11.19
C GLU A 145 17.14 -4.30 -10.51
N PRO A 146 17.54 -5.52 -10.87
CA PRO A 146 17.05 -6.73 -10.21
C PRO A 146 17.27 -6.68 -8.70
N PHE A 147 16.30 -7.15 -7.95
CA PHE A 147 16.38 -7.28 -6.51
C PHE A 147 16.58 -8.76 -6.12
N ASN A 148 17.72 -9.07 -5.49
CA ASN A 148 18.10 -10.44 -5.13
C ASN A 148 18.04 -11.44 -6.32
N GLY A 149 18.30 -10.95 -7.54
CA GLY A 149 18.26 -11.74 -8.76
C GLY A 149 16.89 -11.83 -9.43
N PHE A 150 15.85 -11.21 -8.87
CA PHE A 150 14.51 -11.16 -9.46
C PHE A 150 14.25 -9.80 -10.13
N PRO A 151 13.52 -9.77 -11.28
CA PRO A 151 13.08 -8.53 -11.90
C PRO A 151 12.34 -7.62 -10.90
N SER A 152 12.68 -6.35 -10.86
CA SER A 152 12.08 -5.42 -9.91
C SER A 152 12.02 -3.99 -10.44
N SER A 153 11.15 -3.20 -9.82
CA SER A 153 11.11 -1.75 -9.93
C SER A 153 11.04 -1.13 -8.54
N MET A 154 11.72 -0.03 -8.34
CA MET A 154 11.72 0.74 -7.10
C MET A 154 11.50 2.21 -7.40
N ILE A 155 10.67 2.86 -6.57
CA ILE A 155 10.52 4.31 -6.56
C ILE A 155 10.51 4.81 -5.12
N GLU A 156 11.26 5.87 -4.89
CA GLU A 156 11.28 6.61 -3.63
C GLU A 156 10.83 8.04 -3.92
N GLY A 157 9.98 8.57 -3.07
CA GLY A 157 9.45 9.90 -3.29
C GLY A 157 8.75 10.46 -2.06
N SER A 158 8.24 11.67 -2.21
CA SER A 158 7.41 12.32 -1.20
C SER A 158 6.11 12.80 -1.82
N TYR A 159 5.03 12.80 -1.04
CA TYR A 159 3.68 13.15 -1.48
C TYR A 159 2.87 13.74 -0.33
N ASP A 160 1.74 14.36 -0.64
CA ASP A 160 0.87 14.92 0.38
C ASP A 160 -0.24 13.92 0.73
N LEU A 161 -0.49 13.72 2.04
CA LEU A 161 -1.54 12.86 2.56
C LEU A 161 -2.16 13.50 3.79
N ASN A 162 -3.46 13.78 3.76
CA ASN A 162 -4.22 14.37 4.88
C ASN A 162 -3.54 15.61 5.49
N GLY A 163 -2.99 16.48 4.64
CA GLY A 163 -2.33 17.71 5.05
C GLY A 163 -0.91 17.55 5.60
N SER A 164 -0.36 16.34 5.56
CA SER A 164 1.02 16.04 5.95
C SER A 164 1.85 15.67 4.73
N ARG A 165 3.13 16.07 4.74
CA ARG A 165 4.10 15.60 3.74
C ARG A 165 4.65 14.25 4.17
N MET A 166 4.46 13.25 3.32
CA MET A 166 4.93 11.88 3.52
C MET A 166 6.20 11.63 2.71
N HIS A 167 7.01 10.70 3.19
CA HIS A 167 8.13 10.11 2.47
C HIS A 167 7.86 8.61 2.32
N SER A 168 8.00 8.06 1.11
CA SER A 168 7.79 6.64 0.87
C SER A 168 8.88 6.02 0.01
N TYR A 169 9.20 4.78 0.33
CA TYR A 169 9.97 3.85 -0.48
C TYR A 169 9.05 2.73 -0.92
N ASN A 170 8.96 2.48 -2.22
CA ASN A 170 8.13 1.42 -2.79
C ASN A 170 8.99 0.53 -3.68
N ARG A 171 8.88 -0.80 -3.51
CA ARG A 171 9.53 -1.77 -4.37
C ARG A 171 8.55 -2.86 -4.77
N ILE A 172 8.49 -3.11 -6.06
CA ILE A 172 7.76 -4.22 -6.66
C ILE A 172 8.77 -5.23 -7.20
N VAL A 173 8.57 -6.50 -6.85
CA VAL A 173 9.40 -7.61 -7.34
C VAL A 173 8.47 -8.65 -7.97
N ILE A 174 8.82 -9.13 -9.17
CA ILE A 174 8.17 -10.29 -9.77
C ILE A 174 9.12 -11.46 -9.65
N ALA A 175 8.75 -12.42 -8.79
CA ALA A 175 9.58 -13.59 -8.50
C ALA A 175 8.93 -14.88 -8.99
N THR A 176 9.77 -15.84 -9.39
CA THR A 176 9.34 -17.22 -9.63
C THR A 176 9.91 -18.08 -8.52
N GLY A 177 9.06 -18.84 -7.84
CA GLY A 177 9.43 -19.75 -6.77
C GLY A 177 10.22 -20.97 -7.28
N ALA A 178 10.73 -21.76 -6.34
CA ALA A 178 11.51 -22.97 -6.63
C ALA A 178 10.64 -24.07 -7.29
N PRO A 179 11.25 -24.92 -8.16
CA PRO A 179 10.59 -26.12 -8.64
C PRO A 179 10.23 -27.08 -7.48
N PRO A 180 9.21 -27.96 -7.63
CA PRO A 180 8.43 -28.20 -8.86
C PRO A 180 7.28 -27.20 -9.06
N LYS A 181 6.88 -26.40 -8.04
CA LYS A 181 5.75 -25.47 -8.11
C LYS A 181 6.03 -24.35 -9.10
N ALA A 182 7.21 -23.71 -8.99
CA ALA A 182 7.66 -22.60 -9.82
C ALA A 182 6.58 -21.50 -9.98
N GLN A 183 5.83 -21.24 -8.90
CA GLN A 183 4.75 -20.27 -8.87
C GLN A 183 5.29 -18.85 -9.11
N ARG A 184 4.57 -18.06 -9.88
CA ARG A 184 4.91 -16.65 -10.10
C ARG A 184 4.24 -15.79 -9.05
N TYR A 185 4.98 -14.82 -8.51
CA TYR A 185 4.53 -13.93 -7.42
C TYR A 185 4.76 -12.47 -7.77
N LEU A 186 3.78 -11.64 -7.45
CA LEU A 186 3.94 -10.18 -7.31
C LEU A 186 4.17 -9.87 -5.83
N ILE A 187 5.32 -9.26 -5.52
CA ILE A 187 5.69 -8.87 -4.17
C ILE A 187 5.74 -7.35 -4.14
N GLN A 188 4.96 -6.75 -3.26
CA GLN A 188 4.90 -5.31 -3.06
C GLN A 188 5.39 -4.98 -1.64
N PHE A 189 6.46 -4.20 -1.55
CA PHE A 189 7.04 -3.74 -0.31
C PHE A 189 7.05 -2.23 -0.27
N THR A 190 6.47 -1.66 0.78
CA THR A 190 6.36 -0.20 0.97
C THR A 190 6.80 0.17 2.37
N VAL A 191 7.58 1.25 2.50
CA VAL A 191 7.85 1.90 3.78
C VAL A 191 7.40 3.36 3.67
N THR A 192 6.64 3.83 4.64
CA THR A 192 6.12 5.20 4.66
C THR A 192 6.32 5.82 6.04
N GLY A 193 6.75 7.06 6.07
CA GLY A 193 6.91 7.87 7.27
C GLY A 193 6.60 9.34 6.99
N TYR A 194 6.57 10.17 8.03
CA TYR A 194 6.46 11.61 7.87
C TYR A 194 7.77 12.20 7.34
N ALA A 195 7.69 13.07 6.33
CA ALA A 195 8.89 13.65 5.71
C ALA A 195 9.71 14.51 6.67
N ASP A 196 9.08 15.17 7.62
CA ASP A 196 9.73 15.97 8.67
C ASP A 196 10.39 15.12 9.77
N LYS A 197 10.06 13.82 9.83
CA LYS A 197 10.67 12.83 10.73
C LYS A 197 11.69 11.92 10.05
N ALA A 198 11.88 12.05 8.75
CA ALA A 198 12.70 11.14 7.96
C ALA A 198 14.13 10.96 8.52
N ALA A 199 14.78 12.04 9.00
CA ALA A 199 16.13 11.95 9.56
C ALA A 199 16.18 11.18 10.90
N GLU A 200 15.14 11.33 11.74
CA GLU A 200 15.03 10.63 13.03
C GLU A 200 14.74 9.14 12.83
N GLU A 201 13.92 8.83 11.84
CA GLU A 201 13.43 7.46 11.56
C GLU A 201 14.35 6.67 10.63
N ALA A 202 15.27 7.35 9.93
CA ALA A 202 16.16 6.75 8.94
C ALA A 202 16.87 5.47 9.40
N PRO A 203 17.43 5.36 10.62
CA PRO A 203 18.15 4.14 11.03
C PRO A 203 17.26 2.88 11.02
N ASP A 204 16.02 3.01 11.50
CA ASP A 204 15.07 1.90 11.53
C ASP A 204 14.57 1.59 10.11
N ILE A 205 14.19 2.62 9.35
CA ILE A 205 13.71 2.49 7.97
C ILE A 205 14.77 1.85 7.08
N GLU A 206 16.02 2.28 7.16
CA GLU A 206 17.12 1.67 6.42
C GLU A 206 17.34 0.20 6.82
N THR A 207 17.20 -0.12 8.12
CA THR A 207 17.31 -1.51 8.60
C THR A 207 16.21 -2.37 7.96
N ILE A 208 14.99 -1.86 7.87
CA ILE A 208 13.86 -2.58 7.25
C ILE A 208 14.10 -2.74 5.74
N ILE A 209 14.49 -1.68 5.04
CA ILE A 209 14.74 -1.71 3.59
C ILE A 209 15.91 -2.66 3.25
N LYS A 210 17.03 -2.55 3.98
CA LYS A 210 18.21 -3.42 3.78
C LYS A 210 17.94 -4.87 4.15
N GLY A 211 17.06 -5.10 5.11
CA GLY A 211 16.68 -6.45 5.58
C GLY A 211 15.51 -7.08 4.81
N PHE A 212 14.87 -6.34 3.91
CA PHE A 212 13.88 -6.93 3.00
C PHE A 212 14.54 -8.02 2.15
N THR A 213 13.92 -9.19 2.10
CA THR A 213 14.49 -10.37 1.46
C THR A 213 13.46 -11.05 0.58
N VAL A 214 13.88 -11.41 -0.64
CA VAL A 214 13.20 -12.31 -1.56
C VAL A 214 14.23 -13.32 -2.02
N LYS A 215 14.05 -14.61 -1.75
CA LYS A 215 15.00 -15.66 -2.13
C LYS A 215 14.33 -17.01 -2.29
N LEU A 216 14.93 -17.88 -3.07
CA LEU A 216 14.57 -19.30 -3.08
C LEU A 216 14.91 -19.95 -1.72
N PRO A 217 14.19 -21.02 -1.33
CA PRO A 217 14.42 -21.74 -0.08
C PRO A 217 15.83 -22.28 0.06
#